data_15c14aac8f64162ee1591e954bb66299
#
_entry.id   15c14aac8f64162ee1591e954bb66299
#
_cell.length_a   1.000
_cell.length_b   1.000
_cell.length_c   1.000
_cell.angle_alpha   90.00
_cell.angle_beta   90.00
_cell.angle_gamma   90.00
#
_symmetry.space_group_name_H-M   'P 1'
#
loop_
_entity.id
_entity.type
_entity.pdbx_description
1 polymer ?
#
loop_
_entity_poly.entity_id
_entity_poly.type
_entity_poly.pdbx_seq_one_letter_code
_entity_poly.pdbx_strand_id
1 'polypeptide(L)'
;MSKTKQGICANCHTAFELSRKQFTKVKQGKSVFCSDVCSLEKHGKTKITITDIPCCRCGKKFTPTYHQYKRYKYNDYVSNSFCSNECRWKKEYPYTYHDDYVSVFVDEKEILLDIDVFEKYSKTLYVQKDKRNNYYSVCVYEEGKKRLSRLIMSVTDKNKSIDHINGNTLDNRRSNLRVVSHQENMMNKTTYKNNTSKIKGVHLNKKGLWVARIQVGKQRIFLGSSKDKSVAEKLRIEAEKKYFGKYDRKYLK
;
A
#
# COMPACT_ATOMS: atom_id res chain seq x y z
N MET A 1 -20.34 -20.46 13.89
CA MET A 1 -21.31 -19.42 13.51
C MET A 1 -21.41 -18.41 14.65
N SER A 2 -20.94 -17.18 14.46
CA SER A 2 -21.01 -16.11 15.46
C SER A 2 -22.46 -15.68 15.60
N LYS A 3 -23.07 -15.89 16.78
CA LYS A 3 -24.42 -15.38 17.08
C LYS A 3 -24.39 -13.85 17.03
N THR A 4 -24.98 -13.26 16.00
CA THR A 4 -25.19 -11.81 15.90
C THR A 4 -26.11 -11.37 17.05
N LYS A 5 -25.66 -10.36 17.80
CA LYS A 5 -26.39 -9.85 18.95
C LYS A 5 -27.30 -8.74 18.49
N GLN A 6 -28.60 -8.91 18.71
CA GLN A 6 -29.63 -7.91 18.38
C GLN A 6 -29.89 -6.95 19.55
N GLY A 7 -30.21 -5.70 19.24
CA GLY A 7 -30.64 -4.68 20.17
C GLY A 7 -31.82 -3.90 19.61
N ILE A 8 -32.52 -3.16 20.48
CA ILE A 8 -33.67 -2.33 20.11
C ILE A 8 -33.21 -0.86 20.09
N CYS A 9 -33.52 -0.16 19.01
CA CYS A 9 -33.22 1.27 18.88
C CYS A 9 -34.02 2.10 19.90
N ALA A 10 -33.31 2.92 20.66
CA ALA A 10 -33.96 3.76 21.67
C ALA A 10 -34.83 4.91 21.11
N ASN A 11 -34.82 5.15 19.80
CA ASN A 11 -35.65 6.16 19.13
C ASN A 11 -36.80 5.55 18.32
N CYS A 12 -36.50 4.69 17.36
CA CYS A 12 -37.52 4.13 16.44
C CYS A 12 -38.04 2.74 16.87
N HIS A 13 -37.53 2.18 17.95
CA HIS A 13 -37.87 0.88 18.50
C HIS A 13 -37.67 -0.32 17.56
N THR A 14 -37.00 -0.14 16.44
CA THR A 14 -36.65 -1.22 15.50
C THR A 14 -35.51 -2.07 16.04
N ALA A 15 -35.65 -3.40 15.89
CA ALA A 15 -34.57 -4.33 16.18
C ALA A 15 -33.45 -4.18 15.13
N PHE A 16 -32.20 -4.20 15.55
CA PHE A 16 -31.03 -4.08 14.67
C PHE A 16 -29.82 -4.83 15.21
N GLU A 17 -28.88 -5.14 14.35
CA GLU A 17 -27.66 -5.85 14.72
C GLU A 17 -26.67 -4.90 15.44
N LEU A 18 -26.24 -5.31 16.63
CA LEU A 18 -25.34 -4.51 17.47
C LEU A 18 -23.88 -4.67 17.04
N SER A 19 -23.22 -3.57 16.78
CA SER A 19 -21.77 -3.54 16.71
C SER A 19 -21.14 -3.84 18.09
N ARG A 20 -19.87 -4.25 18.11
CA ARG A 20 -19.14 -4.56 19.35
C ARG A 20 -19.20 -3.40 20.38
N LYS A 21 -19.08 -2.15 19.91
CA LYS A 21 -19.19 -0.94 20.75
C LYS A 21 -20.61 -0.73 21.29
N GLN A 22 -21.63 -0.97 20.49
CA GLN A 22 -23.02 -0.84 20.91
C GLN A 22 -23.41 -1.92 21.92
N PHE A 23 -22.93 -3.13 21.74
CA PHE A 23 -23.14 -4.20 22.71
C PHE A 23 -22.56 -3.86 24.09
N THR A 24 -21.37 -3.27 24.15
CA THR A 24 -20.77 -2.79 25.40
C THR A 24 -21.63 -1.70 26.05
N LYS A 25 -22.20 -0.78 25.27
CA LYS A 25 -23.12 0.26 25.78
C LYS A 25 -24.41 -0.35 26.38
N VAL A 26 -24.99 -1.35 25.70
CA VAL A 26 -26.17 -2.06 26.22
C VAL A 26 -25.87 -2.73 27.57
N LYS A 27 -24.74 -3.41 27.70
CA LYS A 27 -24.31 -3.98 28.99
C LYS A 27 -24.12 -2.95 30.10
N GLN A 28 -23.84 -1.71 29.75
CA GLN A 28 -23.72 -0.59 30.69
C GLN A 28 -25.05 0.16 30.94
N GLY A 29 -26.18 -0.39 30.46
CA GLY A 29 -27.50 0.27 30.59
C GLY A 29 -27.67 1.53 29.75
N LYS A 30 -26.78 1.76 28.76
CA LYS A 30 -26.82 2.95 27.90
C LYS A 30 -27.64 2.71 26.66
N SER A 31 -28.37 3.75 26.21
CA SER A 31 -29.16 3.72 24.98
C SER A 31 -28.29 3.48 23.74
N VAL A 32 -28.81 2.69 22.81
CA VAL A 32 -28.22 2.42 21.49
C VAL A 32 -29.22 2.79 20.39
N PHE A 33 -28.71 3.14 19.22
CA PHE A 33 -29.50 3.61 18.09
C PHE A 33 -29.12 2.84 16.83
N CYS A 34 -30.10 2.51 16.00
CA CYS A 34 -29.89 1.80 14.73
C CYS A 34 -29.14 2.66 13.69
N SER A 35 -29.23 3.99 13.83
CA SER A 35 -28.54 4.96 12.96
C SER A 35 -28.19 6.25 13.71
N ASP A 36 -27.30 7.03 13.11
CA ASP A 36 -26.98 8.37 13.64
C ASP A 36 -28.17 9.32 13.59
N VAL A 37 -29.08 9.12 12.61
CA VAL A 37 -30.34 9.88 12.50
C VAL A 37 -31.20 9.65 13.74
N CYS A 38 -31.45 8.40 14.11
CA CYS A 38 -32.20 8.06 15.31
C CYS A 38 -31.58 8.62 16.59
N SER A 39 -30.24 8.65 16.68
CA SER A 39 -29.54 9.25 17.81
C SER A 39 -29.76 10.77 17.89
N LEU A 40 -29.72 11.45 16.75
CA LEU A 40 -29.91 12.90 16.67
C LEU A 40 -31.36 13.32 16.97
N GLU A 41 -32.35 12.58 16.43
CA GLU A 41 -33.79 12.82 16.67
C GLU A 41 -34.11 12.67 18.15
N LYS A 42 -33.62 11.60 18.81
CA LYS A 42 -33.85 11.36 20.23
C LYS A 42 -33.31 12.47 21.12
N HIS A 43 -32.23 13.15 20.67
CA HIS A 43 -31.62 14.26 21.42
C HIS A 43 -32.20 15.63 20.99
N GLY A 44 -33.37 15.69 20.35
CA GLY A 44 -34.04 16.95 19.99
C GLY A 44 -33.37 17.74 18.88
N LYS A 45 -32.43 17.14 18.17
CA LYS A 45 -31.82 17.75 16.99
C LYS A 45 -32.70 17.43 15.78
N THR A 46 -33.22 18.46 15.16
CA THR A 46 -34.16 18.51 14.02
C THR A 46 -34.27 17.24 13.19
N LYS A 47 -35.55 16.83 12.89
CA LYS A 47 -35.87 15.71 11.97
C LYS A 47 -35.17 15.89 10.64
N ILE A 48 -34.12 15.05 10.37
CA ILE A 48 -33.33 15.14 9.16
C ILE A 48 -33.87 14.13 8.17
N THR A 49 -34.55 14.62 7.14
CA THR A 49 -34.92 13.78 6.00
C THR A 49 -33.72 13.62 5.07
N ILE A 50 -33.20 12.40 5.00
CA ILE A 50 -32.12 12.07 4.08
C ILE A 50 -32.75 11.72 2.72
N THR A 51 -32.44 12.50 1.71
CA THR A 51 -32.85 12.25 0.33
C THR A 51 -31.69 11.63 -0.46
N ASP A 52 -32.04 10.92 -1.53
CA ASP A 52 -31.03 10.39 -2.44
C ASP A 52 -30.22 11.50 -3.10
N ILE A 53 -28.92 11.27 -3.18
CA ILE A 53 -27.97 12.19 -3.81
C ILE A 53 -27.29 11.50 -5.01
N PRO A 54 -26.88 12.26 -6.04
CA PRO A 54 -26.14 11.67 -7.14
C PRO A 54 -24.72 11.30 -6.74
N CYS A 55 -24.25 10.15 -7.21
CA CYS A 55 -22.84 9.81 -7.15
C CYS A 55 -22.04 10.77 -8.03
N CYS A 56 -21.01 11.41 -7.47
CA CYS A 56 -20.20 12.37 -8.22
C CYS A 56 -19.40 11.74 -9.38
N ARG A 57 -19.33 10.40 -9.45
CA ARG A 57 -18.62 9.69 -10.51
C ARG A 57 -19.51 9.08 -11.57
N CYS A 58 -20.54 8.31 -11.20
CA CYS A 58 -21.38 7.60 -12.15
C CYS A 58 -22.79 8.21 -12.32
N GLY A 59 -23.08 9.28 -11.60
CA GLY A 59 -24.39 9.96 -11.65
C GLY A 59 -25.53 9.19 -10.97
N LYS A 60 -25.38 7.89 -10.67
CA LYS A 60 -26.43 7.07 -10.06
C LYS A 60 -26.87 7.67 -8.71
N LYS A 61 -28.17 7.87 -8.54
CA LYS A 61 -28.74 8.27 -7.24
C LYS A 61 -28.60 7.13 -6.23
N PHE A 62 -28.25 7.46 -5.00
CA PHE A 62 -28.13 6.52 -3.90
C PHE A 62 -28.48 7.18 -2.57
N THR A 63 -28.98 6.41 -1.63
CA THR A 63 -29.25 6.88 -0.27
C THR A 63 -27.95 6.99 0.52
N PRO A 64 -27.49 8.19 0.83
CA PRO A 64 -26.22 8.40 1.54
C PRO A 64 -26.35 8.07 3.02
N THR A 65 -25.23 7.79 3.68
CA THR A 65 -25.17 7.86 5.15
C THR A 65 -25.39 9.30 5.62
N TYR A 66 -25.81 9.47 6.88
CA TYR A 66 -25.97 10.81 7.46
C TYR A 66 -24.73 11.70 7.28
N HIS A 67 -23.54 11.16 7.49
CA HIS A 67 -22.29 11.89 7.32
C HIS A 67 -22.00 12.30 5.86
N GLN A 68 -22.33 11.43 4.90
CA GLN A 68 -22.23 11.75 3.47
C GLN A 68 -23.24 12.83 3.09
N TYR A 69 -24.50 12.71 3.55
CA TYR A 69 -25.54 13.70 3.30
C TYR A 69 -25.20 15.07 3.88
N LYS A 70 -24.69 15.10 5.12
CA LYS A 70 -24.25 16.34 5.76
C LYS A 70 -23.14 17.05 4.99
N ARG A 71 -22.15 16.29 4.52
CA ARG A 71 -21.07 16.84 3.67
C ARG A 71 -21.62 17.38 2.36
N TYR A 72 -22.50 16.65 1.71
CA TYR A 72 -23.13 17.06 0.46
C TYR A 72 -23.93 18.35 0.62
N LYS A 73 -24.71 18.47 1.69
CA LYS A 73 -25.63 19.60 1.90
C LYS A 73 -24.94 20.89 2.43
N TYR A 74 -23.90 20.75 3.23
CA TYR A 74 -23.36 21.88 3.98
C TYR A 74 -21.91 22.29 3.64
N ASN A 75 -21.20 21.55 2.83
CA ASN A 75 -19.77 21.81 2.59
C ASN A 75 -19.43 22.06 1.11
N ASP A 76 -20.39 22.28 0.21
CA ASP A 76 -20.19 22.46 -1.25
C ASP A 76 -19.31 21.37 -1.94
N TYR A 77 -18.98 20.28 -1.22
CA TYR A 77 -18.17 19.19 -1.73
C TYR A 77 -19.03 18.12 -2.39
N VAL A 78 -19.66 18.49 -3.53
CA VAL A 78 -20.28 17.52 -4.45
C VAL A 78 -19.28 16.46 -4.90
N SER A 79 -17.99 16.80 -4.89
CA SER A 79 -16.88 15.99 -5.40
C SER A 79 -16.50 14.73 -4.61
N ASN A 80 -17.14 14.45 -3.46
CA ASN A 80 -16.78 13.33 -2.58
C ASN A 80 -17.94 12.41 -2.16
N SER A 81 -19.05 12.44 -2.90
CA SER A 81 -20.21 11.59 -2.63
C SER A 81 -20.27 10.43 -3.60
N PHE A 82 -19.91 9.23 -3.16
CA PHE A 82 -19.82 8.02 -3.99
C PHE A 82 -20.86 6.99 -3.55
N CYS A 83 -21.57 6.37 -4.51
CA CYS A 83 -22.59 5.34 -4.25
C CYS A 83 -21.99 4.02 -3.75
N SER A 84 -20.70 3.77 -4.02
CA SER A 84 -20.00 2.56 -3.61
C SER A 84 -18.49 2.84 -3.44
N ASN A 85 -17.80 1.91 -2.78
CA ASN A 85 -16.33 1.95 -2.71
C ASN A 85 -15.70 1.79 -4.10
N GLU A 86 -16.32 1.03 -4.98
CA GLU A 86 -15.86 0.90 -6.37
C GLU A 86 -15.90 2.27 -7.08
N CYS A 87 -17.01 2.99 -7.01
CA CYS A 87 -17.10 4.33 -7.58
C CYS A 87 -16.12 5.32 -6.94
N ARG A 88 -15.84 5.19 -5.67
CA ARG A 88 -14.89 6.03 -4.95
C ARG A 88 -13.46 5.86 -5.47
N TRP A 89 -13.07 4.65 -5.83
CA TRP A 89 -11.70 4.32 -6.23
C TRP A 89 -11.51 4.18 -7.74
N LYS A 90 -12.59 4.14 -8.52
CA LYS A 90 -12.56 4.07 -9.99
C LYS A 90 -12.03 5.40 -10.53
N LYS A 91 -10.81 5.41 -11.02
CA LYS A 91 -10.19 6.57 -11.65
C LYS A 91 -9.86 6.24 -13.11
N GLU A 92 -9.99 7.22 -13.98
CA GLU A 92 -9.48 7.16 -15.34
C GLU A 92 -8.18 7.93 -15.39
N TYR A 93 -7.15 7.30 -15.90
CA TYR A 93 -5.82 7.87 -16.01
C TYR A 93 -5.37 7.90 -17.46
N PRO A 94 -4.60 8.91 -17.90
CA PRO A 94 -3.95 8.89 -19.20
C PRO A 94 -3.03 7.67 -19.32
N TYR A 95 -3.08 6.99 -20.46
CA TYR A 95 -2.26 5.81 -20.73
C TYR A 95 -1.84 5.74 -22.19
N THR A 96 -0.78 4.98 -22.45
CA THR A 96 -0.27 4.68 -23.79
C THR A 96 0.03 3.20 -23.91
N TYR A 97 -0.51 2.55 -24.95
CA TYR A 97 -0.13 1.19 -25.31
C TYR A 97 1.23 1.18 -26.00
N HIS A 98 2.08 0.23 -25.62
CA HIS A 98 3.29 -0.18 -26.30
C HIS A 98 3.10 -1.63 -26.77
N ASP A 99 4.07 -2.22 -27.45
CA ASP A 99 3.94 -3.55 -28.07
C ASP A 99 3.60 -4.64 -27.05
N ASP A 100 4.23 -4.63 -25.87
CA ASP A 100 4.11 -5.66 -24.83
C ASP A 100 3.69 -5.14 -23.45
N TYR A 101 3.49 -3.82 -23.30
CA TYR A 101 3.12 -3.21 -22.02
C TYR A 101 2.28 -1.94 -22.21
N VAL A 102 1.74 -1.43 -21.13
CA VAL A 102 1.06 -0.13 -21.05
C VAL A 102 1.77 0.77 -20.06
N SER A 103 2.05 2.00 -20.44
CA SER A 103 2.40 3.07 -19.51
C SER A 103 1.14 3.84 -19.10
N VAL A 104 0.91 4.02 -17.80
CA VAL A 104 -0.22 4.74 -17.24
C VAL A 104 0.24 5.79 -16.24
N PHE A 105 -0.30 7.02 -16.36
CA PHE A 105 0.09 8.15 -15.52
C PHE A 105 -0.89 8.33 -14.36
N VAL A 106 -0.46 8.01 -13.14
CA VAL A 106 -1.23 8.13 -11.91
C VAL A 106 -0.57 9.17 -11.01
N ASP A 107 -1.27 10.28 -10.74
CA ASP A 107 -0.74 11.37 -9.91
C ASP A 107 0.70 11.78 -10.35
N GLU A 108 0.87 12.08 -11.64
CA GLU A 108 2.15 12.46 -12.28
C GLU A 108 3.26 11.37 -12.23
N LYS A 109 2.91 10.15 -11.87
CA LYS A 109 3.83 9.01 -11.84
C LYS A 109 3.52 8.06 -12.98
N GLU A 110 4.53 7.78 -13.79
CA GLU A 110 4.44 6.75 -14.81
C GLU A 110 4.54 5.36 -14.20
N ILE A 111 3.54 4.53 -14.46
CA ILE A 111 3.47 3.13 -14.03
C ILE A 111 3.54 2.26 -15.29
N LEU A 112 4.39 1.25 -15.28
CA LEU A 112 4.49 0.28 -16.37
C LEU A 112 3.81 -1.03 -15.95
N LEU A 113 2.92 -1.55 -16.81
CA LEU A 113 2.10 -2.74 -16.54
C LEU A 113 2.05 -3.62 -17.80
N ASP A 114 1.96 -4.92 -17.62
CA ASP A 114 1.53 -5.81 -18.69
C ASP A 114 0.09 -5.46 -19.11
N ILE A 115 -0.25 -5.66 -20.38
CA ILE A 115 -1.53 -5.26 -20.97
C ILE A 115 -2.71 -5.86 -20.20
N ASP A 116 -2.68 -7.16 -19.92
CA ASP A 116 -3.75 -7.86 -19.18
C ASP A 116 -3.95 -7.33 -17.75
N VAL A 117 -2.85 -6.93 -17.09
CA VAL A 117 -2.88 -6.33 -15.76
C VAL A 117 -3.53 -4.94 -15.80
N PHE A 118 -3.18 -4.15 -16.82
CA PHE A 118 -3.79 -2.83 -17.01
C PHE A 118 -5.30 -2.94 -17.27
N GLU A 119 -5.71 -3.82 -18.19
CA GLU A 119 -7.13 -4.03 -18.52
C GLU A 119 -7.94 -4.43 -17.28
N LYS A 120 -7.39 -5.31 -16.44
CA LYS A 120 -8.04 -5.77 -15.22
C LYS A 120 -8.13 -4.71 -14.13
N TYR A 121 -7.09 -3.92 -13.91
CA TYR A 121 -6.95 -3.09 -12.71
C TYR A 121 -6.95 -1.57 -12.96
N SER A 122 -6.94 -1.09 -14.21
CA SER A 122 -6.82 0.33 -14.55
C SER A 122 -7.76 1.25 -13.77
N LYS A 123 -9.00 0.81 -13.56
CA LYS A 123 -10.05 1.60 -12.88
C LYS A 123 -9.91 1.69 -11.36
N THR A 124 -9.05 0.87 -10.77
CA THR A 124 -8.87 0.77 -9.31
C THR A 124 -7.43 1.07 -8.86
N LEU A 125 -6.57 1.42 -9.82
CA LEU A 125 -5.17 1.80 -9.56
C LEU A 125 -5.06 3.06 -8.72
N TYR A 126 -4.08 3.08 -7.85
CA TYR A 126 -3.60 4.30 -7.19
C TYR A 126 -2.16 4.13 -6.72
N VAL A 127 -1.44 5.24 -6.58
CA VAL A 127 -0.08 5.26 -6.06
C VAL A 127 -0.11 5.65 -4.59
N GLN A 128 0.62 4.91 -3.78
CA GLN A 128 0.81 5.24 -2.38
C GLN A 128 2.28 5.52 -2.09
N LYS A 129 2.57 6.67 -1.49
CA LYS A 129 3.89 7.00 -0.97
C LYS A 129 4.10 6.35 0.39
N ASP A 130 5.20 5.61 0.55
CA ASP A 130 5.64 5.14 1.87
C ASP A 130 6.28 6.30 2.64
N LYS A 131 5.72 6.62 3.80
CA LYS A 131 6.17 7.78 4.62
C LYS A 131 7.60 7.61 5.16
N ARG A 132 8.09 6.38 5.30
CA ARG A 132 9.39 6.08 5.93
C ARG A 132 10.54 6.13 4.94
N ASN A 133 10.32 5.61 3.74
CA ASN A 133 11.40 5.31 2.80
C ASN A 133 11.34 6.15 1.53
N ASN A 134 10.36 7.04 1.40
CA ASN A 134 10.11 7.84 0.20
C ASN A 134 9.88 7.02 -1.10
N TYR A 135 9.51 5.74 -0.96
CA TYR A 135 9.14 4.88 -2.08
C TYR A 135 7.67 5.04 -2.42
N TYR A 136 7.35 4.80 -3.69
CA TYR A 136 5.98 4.70 -4.15
C TYR A 136 5.62 3.22 -4.32
N SER A 137 4.40 2.85 -4.01
CA SER A 137 3.85 1.51 -4.23
C SER A 137 2.60 1.63 -5.09
N VAL A 138 2.50 0.82 -6.11
CA VAL A 138 1.26 0.70 -6.90
C VAL A 138 0.31 -0.23 -6.15
N CYS A 139 -0.87 0.26 -5.91
CA CYS A 139 -1.92 -0.42 -5.17
C CYS A 139 -3.22 -0.43 -6.00
N VAL A 140 -4.09 -1.38 -5.68
CA VAL A 140 -5.46 -1.46 -6.20
C VAL A 140 -6.43 -1.60 -5.03
N TYR A 141 -7.68 -1.21 -5.29
CA TYR A 141 -8.77 -1.46 -4.36
C TYR A 141 -9.65 -2.60 -4.89
N GLU A 142 -9.49 -3.77 -4.30
CA GLU A 142 -10.23 -4.99 -4.61
C GLU A 142 -10.55 -5.68 -3.28
N GLU A 143 -11.81 -5.59 -2.82
CA GLU A 143 -12.22 -6.05 -1.47
C GLU A 143 -11.30 -5.53 -0.35
N GLY A 144 -10.81 -4.30 -0.51
CA GLY A 144 -9.82 -3.67 0.33
C GLY A 144 -8.53 -3.32 -0.44
N LYS A 145 -7.61 -2.70 0.27
CA LYS A 145 -6.36 -2.23 -0.28
C LYS A 145 -5.36 -3.36 -0.47
N LYS A 146 -4.90 -3.59 -1.70
CA LYS A 146 -3.90 -4.61 -2.03
C LYS A 146 -2.73 -4.00 -2.81
N ARG A 147 -1.51 -4.50 -2.60
CA ARG A 147 -0.35 -4.14 -3.43
C ARG A 147 -0.44 -4.88 -4.75
N LEU A 148 -0.37 -4.15 -5.87
CA LEU A 148 -0.52 -4.71 -7.20
C LEU A 148 0.53 -5.79 -7.51
N SER A 149 1.80 -5.54 -7.17
CA SER A 149 2.88 -6.52 -7.40
C SER A 149 2.62 -7.89 -6.74
N ARG A 150 1.98 -7.92 -5.56
CA ARG A 150 1.62 -9.20 -4.90
C ARG A 150 0.48 -9.93 -5.61
N LEU A 151 -0.47 -9.19 -6.18
CA LEU A 151 -1.57 -9.77 -6.97
C LEU A 151 -1.04 -10.33 -8.28
N ILE A 152 -0.18 -9.59 -9.00
CA ILE A 152 0.44 -10.04 -10.25
C ILE A 152 1.20 -11.33 -10.05
N MET A 153 1.99 -11.43 -8.98
CA MET A 153 2.81 -12.61 -8.67
C MET A 153 2.07 -13.66 -7.84
N SER A 154 0.77 -13.49 -7.59
CA SER A 154 -0.08 -14.41 -6.81
C SER A 154 0.50 -14.81 -5.45
N VAL A 155 1.21 -13.90 -4.78
CA VAL A 155 1.90 -14.17 -3.51
C VAL A 155 1.00 -13.86 -2.32
N THR A 156 0.54 -14.91 -1.64
CA THR A 156 -0.25 -14.85 -0.39
C THR A 156 0.62 -14.96 0.86
N ASP A 157 1.75 -15.68 0.79
CA ASP A 157 2.67 -15.86 1.92
C ASP A 157 3.26 -14.51 2.38
N LYS A 158 3.04 -14.19 3.66
CA LYS A 158 3.54 -12.94 4.29
C LYS A 158 5.07 -12.93 4.46
N ASN A 159 5.73 -14.08 4.47
CA ASN A 159 7.18 -14.22 4.58
C ASN A 159 7.90 -14.00 3.26
N LYS A 160 7.18 -13.99 2.16
CA LYS A 160 7.71 -13.68 0.83
C LYS A 160 7.51 -12.20 0.50
N SER A 161 8.52 -11.62 -0.12
CA SER A 161 8.50 -10.24 -0.64
C SER A 161 8.53 -10.25 -2.16
N ILE A 162 7.99 -9.21 -2.78
CA ILE A 162 8.19 -8.96 -4.20
C ILE A 162 9.28 -7.90 -4.35
N ASP A 163 10.30 -8.22 -5.12
CA ASP A 163 11.39 -7.31 -5.46
C ASP A 163 11.25 -6.85 -6.92
N HIS A 164 11.54 -5.59 -7.17
CA HIS A 164 11.60 -5.01 -8.51
C HIS A 164 13.04 -5.08 -9.00
N ILE A 165 13.29 -5.89 -10.01
CA ILE A 165 14.64 -6.22 -10.51
C ILE A 165 15.43 -4.95 -10.86
N ASN A 166 14.83 -4.01 -11.57
CA ASN A 166 15.46 -2.74 -11.95
C ASN A 166 15.45 -1.68 -10.83
N GLY A 167 14.78 -1.94 -9.70
CA GLY A 167 14.64 -1.00 -8.58
C GLY A 167 13.56 0.05 -8.73
N ASN A 168 12.90 0.13 -9.87
CA ASN A 168 11.76 1.02 -10.06
C ASN A 168 10.48 0.33 -9.55
N THR A 169 9.95 0.80 -8.42
CA THR A 169 8.75 0.24 -7.79
C THR A 169 7.45 0.58 -8.54
N LEU A 170 7.52 1.40 -9.57
CA LEU A 170 6.41 1.74 -10.46
C LEU A 170 6.38 0.85 -11.72
N ASP A 171 7.46 0.13 -12.03
CA ASP A 171 7.49 -0.86 -13.10
C ASP A 171 7.01 -2.21 -12.57
N ASN A 172 5.72 -2.47 -12.72
CA ASN A 172 5.06 -3.68 -12.25
C ASN A 172 4.83 -4.72 -13.35
N ARG A 173 5.62 -4.69 -14.44
CA ARG A 173 5.63 -5.76 -15.43
C ARG A 173 6.18 -7.05 -14.81
N ARG A 174 5.61 -8.20 -15.18
CA ARG A 174 6.05 -9.52 -14.66
C ARG A 174 7.53 -9.78 -14.89
N SER A 175 8.07 -9.33 -16.04
CA SER A 175 9.49 -9.42 -16.37
C SER A 175 10.41 -8.70 -15.38
N ASN A 176 9.89 -7.67 -14.68
CA ASN A 176 10.62 -6.90 -13.68
C ASN A 176 10.32 -7.34 -12.24
N LEU A 177 9.41 -8.27 -12.03
CA LEU A 177 9.02 -8.73 -10.69
C LEU A 177 9.63 -10.09 -10.38
N ARG A 178 10.09 -10.28 -9.15
CA ARG A 178 10.49 -11.59 -8.64
C ARG A 178 10.08 -11.79 -7.19
N VAL A 179 9.73 -13.04 -6.87
CA VAL A 179 9.43 -13.45 -5.51
C VAL A 179 10.74 -13.74 -4.78
N VAL A 180 10.96 -13.10 -3.66
CA VAL A 180 12.19 -13.25 -2.86
C VAL A 180 11.86 -13.48 -1.39
N SER A 181 12.75 -14.16 -0.68
CA SER A 181 12.73 -14.20 0.77
C SER A 181 13.14 -12.83 1.34
N HIS A 182 12.87 -12.61 2.63
CA HIS A 182 13.33 -11.40 3.31
C HIS A 182 14.85 -11.23 3.24
N GLN A 183 15.61 -12.33 3.34
CA GLN A 183 17.08 -12.31 3.25
C GLN A 183 17.56 -11.86 1.87
N GLU A 184 17.02 -12.44 0.81
CA GLU A 184 17.33 -12.08 -0.57
C GLU A 184 16.98 -10.61 -0.87
N ASN A 185 15.86 -10.12 -0.38
CA ASN A 185 15.47 -8.72 -0.54
C ASN A 185 16.44 -7.76 0.19
N MET A 186 16.98 -8.17 1.34
CA MET A 186 18.00 -7.39 2.06
C MET A 186 19.32 -7.30 1.30
N MET A 187 19.66 -8.29 0.46
CA MET A 187 20.85 -8.26 -0.39
C MET A 187 20.78 -7.15 -1.44
N ASN A 188 19.58 -6.90 -1.97
CA ASN A 188 19.31 -5.88 -2.99
C ASN A 188 19.18 -4.44 -2.49
N LYS A 189 19.16 -4.21 -1.17
CA LYS A 189 19.06 -2.83 -0.65
C LYS A 189 20.23 -1.98 -1.08
N THR A 190 19.92 -0.80 -1.57
CA THR A 190 20.92 0.26 -1.84
C THR A 190 21.62 0.72 -0.57
N THR A 191 22.78 1.35 -0.70
CA THR A 191 23.50 1.99 0.40
C THR A 191 22.66 3.07 1.08
N TYR A 192 22.71 3.15 2.40
CA TYR A 192 22.06 4.22 3.16
C TYR A 192 22.71 5.58 2.82
N LYS A 193 21.89 6.65 2.82
CA LYS A 193 22.35 8.02 2.53
C LYS A 193 23.48 8.51 3.45
N ASN A 194 23.50 8.04 4.69
CA ASN A 194 24.51 8.35 5.69
C ASN A 194 25.77 7.47 5.63
N ASN A 195 25.87 6.59 4.64
CA ASN A 195 27.08 5.78 4.46
C ASN A 195 28.22 6.63 3.90
N THR A 196 29.20 6.93 4.74
CA THR A 196 30.37 7.78 4.41
C THR A 196 31.27 7.19 3.33
N SER A 197 31.39 5.85 3.27
CA SER A 197 32.16 5.17 2.22
C SER A 197 31.50 5.18 0.84
N LYS A 198 30.15 5.40 0.77
CA LYS A 198 29.30 5.18 -0.41
C LYS A 198 29.27 3.73 -0.91
N ILE A 199 29.92 2.82 -0.20
CA ILE A 199 30.02 1.39 -0.57
C ILE A 199 29.41 0.57 0.56
N LYS A 200 28.44 -0.29 0.21
CA LYS A 200 27.77 -1.15 1.18
C LYS A 200 28.78 -2.13 1.82
N GLY A 201 28.81 -2.16 3.15
CA GLY A 201 29.69 -3.07 3.88
C GLY A 201 31.18 -2.66 3.92
N VAL A 202 31.52 -1.46 3.46
CA VAL A 202 32.85 -0.87 3.59
C VAL A 202 32.76 0.33 4.53
N HIS A 203 33.65 0.42 5.50
CA HIS A 203 33.73 1.55 6.45
C HIS A 203 35.15 1.77 6.91
N LEU A 204 35.49 3.02 7.27
CA LEU A 204 36.76 3.38 7.89
C LEU A 204 36.69 3.04 9.38
N ASN A 205 37.67 2.32 9.90
CA ASN A 205 37.75 2.01 11.33
C ASN A 205 38.57 3.11 12.07
N LYS A 206 38.63 3.02 13.40
CA LYS A 206 39.36 3.97 14.27
C LYS A 206 40.87 3.99 14.02
N LYS A 207 41.41 2.93 13.40
CA LYS A 207 42.85 2.81 13.07
C LYS A 207 43.19 3.37 11.67
N GLY A 208 42.24 4.05 10.98
CA GLY A 208 42.45 4.59 9.66
C GLY A 208 42.47 3.54 8.52
N LEU A 209 41.95 2.33 8.77
CA LEU A 209 41.87 1.29 7.75
C LEU A 209 40.42 1.15 7.22
N TRP A 210 40.30 1.02 5.92
CA TRP A 210 39.05 0.64 5.26
C TRP A 210 38.79 -0.85 5.46
N VAL A 211 37.69 -1.18 6.10
CA VAL A 211 37.29 -2.55 6.42
C VAL A 211 36.15 -2.96 5.52
N ALA A 212 36.29 -4.11 4.84
CA ALA A 212 35.25 -4.73 4.05
C ALA A 212 34.61 -5.89 4.82
N ARG A 213 33.28 -5.92 4.86
CA ARG A 213 32.47 -7.00 5.46
C ARG A 213 31.26 -7.30 4.60
N ILE A 214 30.82 -8.56 4.65
CA ILE A 214 29.56 -9.00 4.03
C ILE A 214 28.70 -9.75 5.06
N GLN A 215 27.40 -9.59 4.99
CA GLN A 215 26.48 -10.38 5.79
C GLN A 215 25.74 -11.35 4.87
N VAL A 216 25.86 -12.64 5.17
CA VAL A 216 25.18 -13.72 4.45
C VAL A 216 24.31 -14.47 5.47
N GLY A 217 23.02 -14.32 5.34
CA GLY A 217 22.08 -14.80 6.35
C GLY A 217 22.30 -14.14 7.71
N LYS A 218 22.57 -14.96 8.73
CA LYS A 218 22.90 -14.50 10.10
C LYS A 218 24.39 -14.26 10.33
N GLN A 219 25.25 -14.68 9.41
CA GLN A 219 26.69 -14.59 9.56
C GLN A 219 27.25 -13.29 8.98
N ARG A 220 28.13 -12.62 9.73
CA ARG A 220 28.88 -11.46 9.29
C ARG A 220 30.30 -11.89 9.00
N ILE A 221 30.69 -11.88 7.73
CA ILE A 221 32.00 -12.32 7.24
C ILE A 221 32.91 -11.10 7.09
N PHE A 222 34.08 -11.13 7.70
CA PHE A 222 35.14 -10.18 7.46
C PHE A 222 35.87 -10.57 6.18
N LEU A 223 36.04 -9.62 5.25
CA LEU A 223 36.65 -9.86 3.94
C LEU A 223 38.11 -9.39 3.88
N GLY A 224 38.43 -8.40 4.69
CA GLY A 224 39.78 -7.81 4.76
C GLY A 224 39.75 -6.35 5.15
N SER A 225 40.94 -5.77 5.31
CA SER A 225 41.13 -4.34 5.55
C SER A 225 42.39 -3.81 4.85
N SER A 226 42.35 -2.54 4.46
CA SER A 226 43.46 -1.87 3.76
C SER A 226 43.48 -0.37 4.09
N LYS A 227 44.65 0.27 3.97
CA LYS A 227 44.73 1.74 3.95
C LYS A 227 44.06 2.32 2.69
N ASP A 228 44.09 1.56 1.59
CA ASP A 228 43.47 1.95 0.34
C ASP A 228 42.01 1.49 0.30
N LYS A 229 41.10 2.44 0.09
CA LYS A 229 39.68 2.21 -0.05
C LYS A 229 39.33 1.30 -1.24
N SER A 230 40.08 1.42 -2.34
CA SER A 230 39.84 0.65 -3.56
C SER A 230 40.02 -0.85 -3.36
N VAL A 231 40.98 -1.24 -2.51
CA VAL A 231 41.21 -2.65 -2.15
C VAL A 231 40.02 -3.21 -1.36
N ALA A 232 39.52 -2.48 -0.37
CA ALA A 232 38.34 -2.89 0.40
C ALA A 232 37.06 -2.96 -0.47
N GLU A 233 36.95 -2.07 -1.46
CA GLU A 233 35.87 -2.08 -2.46
C GLU A 233 35.94 -3.33 -3.35
N LYS A 234 37.10 -3.68 -3.89
CA LYS A 234 37.30 -4.88 -4.70
C LYS A 234 36.90 -6.15 -3.93
N LEU A 235 37.41 -6.29 -2.69
CA LEU A 235 37.04 -7.41 -1.82
C LEU A 235 35.55 -7.52 -1.62
N ARG A 236 34.87 -6.39 -1.46
CA ARG A 236 33.42 -6.35 -1.29
C ARG A 236 32.69 -6.75 -2.57
N ILE A 237 33.08 -6.27 -3.73
CA ILE A 237 32.50 -6.59 -5.03
C ILE A 237 32.64 -8.09 -5.34
N GLU A 238 33.83 -8.67 -5.10
CA GLU A 238 34.07 -10.10 -5.29
C GLU A 238 33.20 -10.96 -4.39
N ALA A 239 33.08 -10.55 -3.11
CA ALA A 239 32.18 -11.22 -2.19
C ALA A 239 30.70 -11.11 -2.59
N GLU A 240 30.23 -9.96 -3.10
CA GLU A 240 28.88 -9.80 -3.62
C GLU A 240 28.62 -10.74 -4.80
N LYS A 241 29.54 -10.82 -5.75
CA LYS A 241 29.46 -11.79 -6.86
C LYS A 241 29.35 -13.23 -6.36
N LYS A 242 30.21 -13.61 -5.39
CA LYS A 242 30.26 -14.96 -4.85
C LYS A 242 29.00 -15.34 -4.07
N TYR A 243 28.51 -14.46 -3.17
CA TYR A 243 27.44 -14.79 -2.23
C TYR A 243 26.06 -14.34 -2.66
N PHE A 244 25.94 -13.29 -3.48
CA PHE A 244 24.65 -12.71 -3.88
C PHE A 244 24.29 -13.01 -5.33
N GLY A 245 25.28 -13.13 -6.23
CA GLY A 245 25.13 -13.57 -7.62
C GLY A 245 23.90 -12.96 -8.30
N LYS A 246 22.96 -13.84 -8.69
CA LYS A 246 21.72 -13.48 -9.40
C LYS A 246 20.77 -12.53 -8.65
N TYR A 247 20.99 -12.25 -7.37
CA TYR A 247 20.16 -11.34 -6.59
C TYR A 247 20.68 -9.92 -6.54
N ASP A 248 21.93 -9.68 -6.96
CA ASP A 248 22.48 -8.32 -6.96
C ASP A 248 22.19 -7.62 -8.29
N ARG A 249 21.47 -6.50 -8.24
CA ARG A 249 21.11 -5.67 -9.42
C ARG A 249 22.28 -5.25 -10.28
N LYS A 250 23.46 -5.10 -9.69
CA LYS A 250 24.67 -4.69 -10.43
C LYS A 250 25.11 -5.73 -11.45
N TYR A 251 24.70 -6.99 -11.26
CA TYR A 251 25.09 -8.14 -12.10
C TYR A 251 23.95 -8.73 -12.93
N LEU A 252 22.76 -8.16 -12.82
CA LEU A 252 21.61 -8.48 -13.67
C LEU A 252 21.66 -7.57 -14.92
N LYS A 253 22.56 -7.90 -15.84
CA LYS A 253 22.56 -7.37 -17.23
C LYS A 253 22.02 -8.42 -18.17
#